data_c3147a8f90e494e03c806573f192a3b2
#
_entry.id   c3147a8f90e494e03c806573f192a3b2
#
_cell.length_a   1.000
_cell.length_b   1.000
_cell.length_c   1.000
_cell.angle_alpha   90.00
_cell.angle_beta   90.00
_cell.angle_gamma   90.00
#
_symmetry.space_group_name_H-M   'P 1'
#
loop_
_entity.id
_entity.type
_entity.pdbx_description
1 polymer ?
#
loop_
_entity_poly.entity_id
_entity_poly.type
_entity_poly.pdbx_seq_one_letter_code
_entity_poly.pdbx_strand_id
1 'polypeptide(L)'
;VADSGLRRFIAQLCKGTNICKFKWITVEVFQRLMSGILWTSSGNGILNLLTMSYLCCVTKRPDMSPEWLADHMDELFTGVVEGDDGLCVDVGISQELIDSMGIKLKFERHDRYGDASFCGIVTDPSVNGLIVTDPVKIMGKFFVLPPSLINARKSKQMGHLRMKALSYKYLFNDCPVVGPLMQHVCDITATLDPRSSTAESDWKARLFFASAVK
;
A
#
# COMPACT_ATOMS: atom_id res chain seq x y z
N VAL A 1 -21.23 -9.92 -19.06
CA VAL A 1 -21.62 -11.08 -18.24
C VAL A 1 -20.34 -11.77 -17.79
N ALA A 2 -20.02 -11.70 -16.50
CA ALA A 2 -18.80 -12.33 -15.96
C ALA A 2 -18.89 -13.85 -16.14
N ASP A 3 -17.82 -14.45 -16.66
CA ASP A 3 -17.69 -15.89 -16.85
C ASP A 3 -18.06 -16.66 -15.57
N SER A 4 -18.90 -17.68 -15.70
CA SER A 4 -19.34 -18.53 -14.60
C SER A 4 -18.17 -19.25 -13.92
N GLY A 5 -17.09 -19.52 -14.65
CA GLY A 5 -15.85 -20.08 -14.13
C GLY A 5 -15.12 -19.13 -13.19
N LEU A 6 -15.00 -17.86 -13.57
CA LEU A 6 -14.38 -16.82 -12.74
C LEU A 6 -15.15 -16.56 -11.47
N ARG A 7 -16.49 -16.48 -11.54
CA ARG A 7 -17.35 -16.33 -10.34
C ARG A 7 -17.17 -17.51 -9.37
N ARG A 8 -17.11 -18.75 -9.89
CA ARG A 8 -16.91 -19.94 -9.08
C ARG A 8 -15.52 -19.96 -8.45
N PHE A 9 -14.50 -19.59 -9.19
CA PHE A 9 -13.13 -19.48 -8.69
C PHE A 9 -13.02 -18.44 -7.55
N ILE A 10 -13.56 -17.21 -7.74
CA ILE A 10 -13.59 -16.17 -6.71
C ILE A 10 -14.35 -16.66 -5.47
N ALA A 11 -15.50 -17.28 -5.65
CA ALA A 11 -16.28 -17.84 -4.54
C ALA A 11 -15.51 -18.92 -3.75
N GLN A 12 -14.72 -19.75 -4.41
CA GLN A 12 -13.88 -20.74 -3.76
C GLN A 12 -12.74 -20.10 -2.96
N LEU A 13 -12.11 -19.07 -3.51
CA LEU A 13 -11.06 -18.32 -2.82
C LEU A 13 -11.58 -17.64 -1.54
N CYS A 14 -12.81 -17.14 -1.56
CA CYS A 14 -13.45 -16.50 -0.40
C CYS A 14 -14.01 -17.50 0.65
N LYS A 15 -14.21 -18.75 0.30
CA LYS A 15 -14.81 -19.77 1.19
C LYS A 15 -13.80 -20.59 1.98
N GLY A 16 -12.52 -20.38 1.79
CA GLY A 16 -11.47 -21.17 2.43
C GLY A 16 -11.36 -20.94 3.95
N THR A 17 -10.82 -21.95 4.62
CA THR A 17 -10.39 -21.85 6.02
C THR A 17 -8.92 -21.52 6.07
N ASN A 18 -8.57 -20.47 6.79
CA ASN A 18 -7.19 -20.12 7.06
C ASN A 18 -6.77 -20.66 8.42
N ILE A 19 -5.65 -21.37 8.47
CA ILE A 19 -5.07 -21.88 9.71
C ILE A 19 -3.90 -21.02 10.12
N CYS A 20 -4.10 -20.21 11.16
CA CYS A 20 -3.08 -19.34 11.72
C CYS A 20 -2.37 -20.05 12.88
N LYS A 21 -1.11 -20.45 12.67
CA LYS A 21 -0.28 -21.12 13.68
C LYS A 21 0.60 -20.11 14.40
N PHE A 22 0.38 -19.93 15.68
CA PHE A 22 1.23 -19.15 16.58
C PHE A 22 2.05 -20.11 17.47
N LYS A 23 2.98 -19.56 18.23
CA LYS A 23 3.87 -20.37 19.10
C LYS A 23 3.10 -21.27 20.06
N TRP A 24 1.97 -20.81 20.59
CA TRP A 24 1.23 -21.48 21.65
C TRP A 24 -0.23 -21.81 21.31
N ILE A 25 -0.75 -21.24 20.23
CA ILE A 25 -2.14 -21.44 19.81
C ILE A 25 -2.24 -21.61 18.30
N THR A 26 -3.24 -22.34 17.85
CA THR A 26 -3.67 -22.42 16.46
C THR A 26 -5.09 -21.87 16.37
N VAL A 27 -5.32 -20.95 15.44
CA VAL A 27 -6.63 -20.33 15.23
C VAL A 27 -7.10 -20.65 13.82
N GLU A 28 -8.31 -21.12 13.68
CA GLU A 28 -8.99 -21.28 12.38
C GLU A 28 -9.87 -20.08 12.11
N VAL A 29 -9.66 -19.46 10.95
CA VAL A 29 -10.41 -18.27 10.52
C VAL A 29 -11.12 -18.60 9.22
N PHE A 30 -12.46 -18.56 9.25
CA PHE A 30 -13.28 -18.88 8.10
C PHE A 30 -13.57 -17.65 7.26
N GLN A 31 -13.54 -17.81 5.94
CA GLN A 31 -14.00 -16.81 4.96
C GLN A 31 -13.39 -15.42 5.16
N ARG A 32 -12.09 -15.36 5.42
CA ARG A 32 -11.33 -14.11 5.57
C ARG A 32 -10.21 -14.03 4.55
N LEU A 33 -10.06 -12.88 3.93
CA LEU A 33 -8.89 -12.56 3.14
C LEU A 33 -7.75 -12.23 4.11
N MET A 34 -6.75 -13.12 4.18
CA MET A 34 -5.64 -12.98 5.11
C MET A 34 -4.53 -12.13 4.49
N SER A 35 -3.88 -11.33 5.33
CA SER A 35 -2.67 -10.61 4.92
C SER A 35 -1.56 -11.59 4.53
N GLY A 36 -0.87 -11.32 3.41
CA GLY A 36 0.24 -12.14 2.90
C GLY A 36 -0.14 -13.23 1.91
N ILE A 37 -1.41 -13.39 1.56
CA ILE A 37 -1.83 -14.21 0.43
C ILE A 37 -1.51 -13.47 -0.87
N LEU A 38 -1.15 -14.20 -1.94
CA LEU A 38 -0.68 -13.65 -3.21
C LEU A 38 -1.58 -12.54 -3.80
N TRP A 39 -2.87 -12.60 -3.59
CA TRP A 39 -3.86 -11.67 -4.16
C TRP A 39 -4.56 -10.78 -3.10
N THR A 40 -4.00 -10.68 -1.88
CA THR A 40 -4.55 -9.84 -0.81
C THR A 40 -4.66 -8.37 -1.25
N SER A 41 -3.60 -7.81 -1.84
CA SER A 41 -3.61 -6.42 -2.31
C SER A 41 -4.66 -6.22 -3.40
N SER A 42 -4.70 -7.10 -4.41
CA SER A 42 -5.69 -7.01 -5.50
C SER A 42 -7.12 -7.20 -5.00
N GLY A 43 -7.36 -8.17 -4.10
CA GLY A 43 -8.68 -8.44 -3.54
C GLY A 43 -9.19 -7.28 -2.68
N ASN A 44 -8.34 -6.76 -1.80
CA ASN A 44 -8.66 -5.58 -1.00
C ASN A 44 -8.84 -4.35 -1.88
N GLY A 45 -8.00 -4.16 -2.91
CA GLY A 45 -8.10 -3.05 -3.85
C GLY A 45 -9.42 -3.06 -4.61
N ILE A 46 -9.86 -4.21 -5.12
CA ILE A 46 -11.18 -4.33 -5.78
C ILE A 46 -12.32 -3.99 -4.80
N LEU A 47 -12.28 -4.53 -3.59
CA LEU A 47 -13.30 -4.25 -2.58
C LEU A 47 -13.32 -2.77 -2.20
N ASN A 48 -12.15 -2.18 -2.01
CA ASN A 48 -12.00 -0.76 -1.68
C ASN A 48 -12.52 0.11 -2.84
N LEU A 49 -12.14 -0.20 -4.08
CA LEU A 49 -12.62 0.51 -5.27
C LEU A 49 -14.14 0.49 -5.35
N LEU A 50 -14.76 -0.68 -5.22
CA LEU A 50 -16.22 -0.82 -5.26
C LEU A 50 -16.89 -0.04 -4.13
N THR A 51 -16.34 -0.11 -2.91
CA THR A 51 -16.86 0.59 -1.73
C THR A 51 -16.78 2.11 -1.92
N MET A 52 -15.61 2.63 -2.31
CA MET A 52 -15.40 4.06 -2.50
C MET A 52 -16.24 4.62 -3.65
N SER A 53 -16.29 3.88 -4.77
CA SER A 53 -17.12 4.26 -5.91
C SER A 53 -18.59 4.31 -5.54
N TYR A 54 -19.10 3.29 -4.85
CA TYR A 54 -20.48 3.25 -4.39
C TYR A 54 -20.82 4.43 -3.48
N LEU A 55 -19.98 4.70 -2.47
CA LEU A 55 -20.17 5.83 -1.55
C LEU A 55 -20.21 7.17 -2.30
N CYS A 56 -19.30 7.38 -3.24
CA CYS A 56 -19.29 8.60 -4.07
C CYS A 56 -20.53 8.70 -4.95
N CYS A 57 -20.93 7.61 -5.61
CA CYS A 57 -22.08 7.59 -6.50
C CYS A 57 -23.39 7.87 -5.77
N VAL A 58 -23.64 7.18 -4.67
CA VAL A 58 -24.85 7.39 -3.84
C VAL A 58 -24.89 8.80 -3.24
N THR A 59 -23.75 9.34 -2.83
CA THR A 59 -23.69 10.70 -2.29
C THR A 59 -24.03 11.75 -3.35
N LYS A 60 -23.53 11.59 -4.57
CA LYS A 60 -23.81 12.52 -5.68
C LYS A 60 -25.22 12.37 -6.24
N ARG A 61 -25.73 11.15 -6.30
CA ARG A 61 -27.01 10.81 -6.95
C ARG A 61 -27.82 9.82 -6.11
N PRO A 62 -28.36 10.26 -4.96
CA PRO A 62 -29.08 9.37 -4.04
C PRO A 62 -30.42 8.88 -4.57
N ASP A 63 -30.92 9.50 -5.61
CA ASP A 63 -32.20 9.23 -6.26
C ASP A 63 -32.13 8.17 -7.37
N MET A 64 -30.92 7.73 -7.75
CA MET A 64 -30.74 6.79 -8.84
C MET A 64 -30.69 5.33 -8.37
N SER A 65 -31.09 4.40 -9.27
CA SER A 65 -31.02 2.98 -8.98
C SER A 65 -29.58 2.48 -8.92
N PRO A 66 -29.30 1.38 -8.20
CA PRO A 66 -27.96 0.77 -8.15
C PRO A 66 -27.41 0.41 -9.54
N GLU A 67 -28.27 -0.02 -10.45
CA GLU A 67 -27.89 -0.36 -11.84
C GLU A 67 -27.43 0.89 -12.59
N TRP A 68 -28.18 1.98 -12.48
CA TRP A 68 -27.82 3.26 -13.09
C TRP A 68 -26.48 3.78 -12.54
N LEU A 69 -26.28 3.71 -11.21
CA LEU A 69 -25.03 4.12 -10.57
C LEU A 69 -23.84 3.29 -11.04
N ALA A 70 -24.03 1.99 -11.24
CA ALA A 70 -22.98 1.10 -11.74
C ALA A 70 -22.57 1.45 -13.18
N ASP A 71 -23.54 1.78 -14.04
CA ASP A 71 -23.29 2.15 -15.43
C ASP A 71 -22.59 3.52 -15.58
N HIS A 72 -22.74 4.42 -14.59
CA HIS A 72 -22.18 5.78 -14.61
C HIS A 72 -21.06 5.99 -13.57
N MET A 73 -20.50 4.91 -13.02
CA MET A 73 -19.49 4.97 -11.99
C MET A 73 -18.25 5.76 -12.43
N ASP A 74 -17.82 5.61 -13.68
CA ASP A 74 -16.64 6.29 -14.22
C ASP A 74 -16.79 7.82 -14.27
N GLU A 75 -18.03 8.31 -14.36
CA GLU A 75 -18.34 9.75 -14.37
C GLU A 75 -18.45 10.31 -12.94
N LEU A 76 -18.88 9.48 -12.00
CA LEU A 76 -19.20 9.89 -10.63
C LEU A 76 -18.05 9.71 -9.65
N PHE A 77 -17.15 8.77 -9.90
CA PHE A 77 -16.00 8.49 -9.04
C PHE A 77 -14.71 9.00 -9.67
N THR A 78 -13.93 9.74 -8.90
CA THR A 78 -12.57 10.15 -9.24
C THR A 78 -11.66 9.82 -8.07
N GLY A 79 -10.78 8.85 -8.24
CA GLY A 79 -9.89 8.40 -7.18
C GLY A 79 -8.95 7.28 -7.60
N VAL A 80 -8.12 6.86 -6.68
CA VAL A 80 -7.18 5.75 -6.81
C VAL A 80 -7.22 4.88 -5.56
N VAL A 81 -6.98 3.60 -5.70
CA VAL A 81 -6.92 2.65 -4.59
C VAL A 81 -5.73 1.71 -4.73
N GLU A 82 -5.14 1.30 -3.61
CA GLU A 82 -4.13 0.24 -3.54
C GLU A 82 -4.34 -0.55 -2.25
N GLY A 83 -4.77 -1.79 -2.37
CA GLY A 83 -5.14 -2.59 -1.21
C GLY A 83 -6.25 -1.93 -0.38
N ASP A 84 -5.95 -1.65 0.87
CA ASP A 84 -6.83 -0.95 1.82
C ASP A 84 -6.69 0.58 1.81
N ASP A 85 -5.65 1.12 1.16
CA ASP A 85 -5.49 2.56 0.98
C ASP A 85 -6.32 3.08 -0.20
N GLY A 86 -6.90 4.27 -0.05
CA GLY A 86 -7.65 4.96 -1.08
C GLY A 86 -7.51 6.48 -0.99
N LEU A 87 -7.52 7.14 -2.13
CA LEU A 87 -7.57 8.59 -2.26
C LEU A 87 -8.63 8.95 -3.29
N CYS A 88 -9.58 9.79 -2.95
CA CYS A 88 -10.61 10.24 -3.86
C CYS A 88 -10.95 11.72 -3.67
N VAL A 89 -11.60 12.30 -4.67
CA VAL A 89 -12.17 13.64 -4.56
C VAL A 89 -13.29 13.60 -3.52
N ASP A 90 -13.26 14.51 -2.54
CA ASP A 90 -14.31 14.61 -1.54
C ASP A 90 -15.62 15.11 -2.16
N VAL A 91 -16.65 14.31 -2.01
CA VAL A 91 -18.03 14.61 -2.47
C VAL A 91 -18.99 14.80 -1.30
N GLY A 92 -18.47 14.90 -0.07
CA GLY A 92 -19.29 15.08 1.13
C GLY A 92 -19.92 13.79 1.66
N ILE A 93 -19.22 12.65 1.54
CA ILE A 93 -19.70 11.35 2.07
C ILE A 93 -20.00 11.50 3.56
N SER A 94 -21.24 11.15 3.98
CA SER A 94 -21.63 11.23 5.38
C SER A 94 -21.23 10.00 6.18
N GLN A 95 -21.02 10.17 7.49
CA GLN A 95 -20.71 9.05 8.37
C GLN A 95 -21.90 8.08 8.49
N GLU A 96 -23.14 8.60 8.45
CA GLU A 96 -24.35 7.79 8.51
C GLU A 96 -24.44 6.81 7.31
N LEU A 97 -24.02 7.24 6.13
CA LEU A 97 -23.97 6.38 4.95
C LEU A 97 -22.95 5.24 5.13
N ILE A 98 -21.76 5.54 5.65
CA ILE A 98 -20.73 4.55 5.95
C ILE A 98 -21.24 3.55 6.99
N ASP A 99 -21.81 4.04 8.07
CA ASP A 99 -22.31 3.20 9.16
C ASP A 99 -23.45 2.30 8.69
N SER A 100 -24.29 2.78 7.76
CA SER A 100 -25.39 1.99 7.18
C SER A 100 -24.88 0.76 6.39
N MET A 101 -23.66 0.82 5.86
CA MET A 101 -23.00 -0.31 5.18
C MET A 101 -22.38 -1.33 6.15
N GLY A 102 -22.35 -1.04 7.45
CA GLY A 102 -21.74 -1.89 8.47
C GLY A 102 -20.21 -2.01 8.35
N ILE A 103 -19.56 -1.07 7.69
CA ILE A 103 -18.12 -1.01 7.52
C ILE A 103 -17.48 0.03 8.44
N LYS A 104 -16.23 -0.20 8.81
CA LYS A 104 -15.42 0.80 9.51
C LYS A 104 -14.44 1.40 8.50
N LEU A 105 -14.69 2.64 8.12
CA LEU A 105 -13.84 3.39 7.21
C LEU A 105 -13.32 4.64 7.92
N LYS A 106 -12.02 4.87 7.84
CA LYS A 106 -11.39 6.08 8.37
C LYS A 106 -11.17 7.05 7.21
N PHE A 107 -11.86 8.19 7.23
CA PHE A 107 -11.62 9.28 6.30
C PHE A 107 -10.77 10.38 6.95
N GLU A 108 -9.75 10.81 6.21
CA GLU A 108 -9.04 12.05 6.49
C GLU A 108 -9.34 13.01 5.34
N ARG A 109 -9.95 14.16 5.67
CA ARG A 109 -10.28 15.19 4.68
C ARG A 109 -9.20 16.26 4.66
N HIS A 110 -8.81 16.66 3.46
CA HIS A 110 -7.79 17.67 3.25
C HIS A 110 -8.32 18.73 2.28
N ASP A 111 -8.10 20.01 2.61
CA ASP A 111 -8.53 21.13 1.77
C ASP A 111 -7.61 21.31 0.55
N ARG A 112 -6.39 20.81 0.65
CA ARG A 112 -5.41 20.89 -0.43
C ARG A 112 -4.88 19.50 -0.79
N TYR A 113 -4.69 19.29 -2.07
CA TYR A 113 -4.17 18.03 -2.60
C TYR A 113 -2.81 17.64 -2.01
N GLY A 114 -1.91 18.62 -1.82
CA GLY A 114 -0.58 18.39 -1.26
C GLY A 114 -0.56 18.01 0.21
N ASP A 115 -1.68 18.09 0.92
CA ASP A 115 -1.79 17.67 2.32
C ASP A 115 -2.26 16.20 2.43
N ALA A 116 -2.80 15.65 1.35
CA ALA A 116 -3.24 14.26 1.29
C ALA A 116 -2.07 13.31 1.02
N SER A 117 -2.09 12.14 1.65
CA SER A 117 -1.11 11.09 1.37
C SER A 117 -1.78 9.81 0.90
N PHE A 118 -1.20 9.17 -0.11
CA PHE A 118 -1.63 7.87 -0.63
C PHE A 118 -0.46 6.90 -0.60
N CYS A 119 -0.61 5.77 0.08
CA CYS A 119 0.46 4.78 0.29
C CYS A 119 1.74 5.38 0.90
N GLY A 120 1.60 6.44 1.73
CA GLY A 120 2.73 7.15 2.33
C GLY A 120 3.46 8.11 1.37
N ILE A 121 2.90 8.35 0.20
CA ILE A 121 3.41 9.28 -0.82
C ILE A 121 2.51 10.51 -0.82
N VAL A 122 3.12 11.68 -0.89
CA VAL A 122 2.46 12.96 -1.15
C VAL A 122 2.88 13.42 -2.54
N THR A 123 1.93 13.85 -3.34
CA THR A 123 2.17 14.39 -4.67
C THR A 123 1.60 15.80 -4.75
N ASP A 124 2.32 16.70 -5.41
CA ASP A 124 1.81 18.03 -5.72
C ASP A 124 1.79 18.20 -7.24
N PRO A 125 0.61 18.27 -7.88
CA PRO A 125 0.50 18.43 -9.33
C PRO A 125 1.11 19.74 -9.84
N SER A 126 1.21 20.76 -8.98
CA SER A 126 1.79 22.07 -9.32
C SER A 126 3.32 22.01 -9.48
N VAL A 127 3.95 20.95 -9.00
CA VAL A 127 5.42 20.76 -9.01
C VAL A 127 5.81 19.54 -9.87
N ASN A 128 5.35 19.51 -11.13
CA ASN A 128 5.76 18.52 -12.14
C ASN A 128 5.84 17.06 -11.67
N GLY A 129 4.85 16.59 -10.92
CA GLY A 129 4.78 15.20 -10.48
C GLY A 129 5.84 14.81 -9.45
N LEU A 130 6.39 15.76 -8.71
CA LEU A 130 7.33 15.48 -7.62
C LEU A 130 6.66 14.54 -6.61
N ILE A 131 7.24 13.36 -6.45
CA ILE A 131 6.86 12.39 -5.44
C ILE A 131 7.66 12.68 -4.18
N VAL A 132 6.97 13.10 -3.13
CA VAL A 132 7.58 13.34 -1.82
C VAL A 132 7.01 12.39 -0.79
N THR A 133 7.75 12.20 0.28
CA THR A 133 7.33 11.43 1.45
C THR A 133 7.65 12.21 2.71
N ASP A 134 7.00 11.85 3.81
CA ASP A 134 7.29 12.45 5.10
C ASP A 134 8.71 12.08 5.57
N PRO A 135 9.66 13.03 5.59
CA PRO A 135 11.04 12.75 5.96
C PRO A 135 11.17 12.29 7.42
N VAL A 136 10.28 12.73 8.31
CA VAL A 136 10.28 12.32 9.72
C VAL A 136 9.91 10.86 9.86
N LYS A 137 8.86 10.41 9.15
CA LYS A 137 8.46 8.99 9.11
C LYS A 137 9.55 8.11 8.52
N ILE A 138 10.21 8.56 7.45
CA ILE A 138 11.33 7.80 6.85
C ILE A 138 12.47 7.71 7.82
N MET A 139 12.95 8.83 8.36
CA MET A 139 14.09 8.84 9.27
C MET A 139 13.83 8.01 10.53
N GLY A 140 12.63 8.06 11.08
CA GLY A 140 12.22 7.23 12.22
C GLY A 140 12.27 5.71 11.95
N LYS A 141 12.09 5.29 10.69
CA LYS A 141 12.12 3.86 10.30
C LYS A 141 13.43 3.43 9.64
N PHE A 142 14.14 4.36 9.01
CA PHE A 142 15.30 4.04 8.18
C PHE A 142 16.44 3.41 8.98
N PHE A 143 16.78 3.99 10.13
CA PHE A 143 17.89 3.53 10.99
C PHE A 143 17.50 2.38 11.93
N VAL A 144 16.23 1.98 11.94
CA VAL A 144 15.78 0.86 12.78
C VAL A 144 16.12 -0.47 12.11
N LEU A 145 16.84 -1.32 12.84
CA LEU A 145 17.15 -2.68 12.41
C LEU A 145 16.00 -3.63 12.76
N PRO A 146 15.69 -4.60 11.88
CA PRO A 146 14.76 -5.66 12.24
C PRO A 146 15.37 -6.52 13.39
N PRO A 147 14.53 -7.11 14.26
CA PRO A 147 15.00 -7.92 15.39
C PRO A 147 15.99 -9.02 15.00
N SER A 148 15.83 -9.62 13.83
CA SER A 148 16.72 -10.66 13.31
C SER A 148 18.14 -10.18 13.00
N LEU A 149 18.35 -8.87 12.87
CA LEU A 149 19.65 -8.29 12.57
C LEU A 149 20.32 -7.60 13.76
N ILE A 150 19.67 -7.50 14.93
CA ILE A 150 20.22 -6.80 16.10
C ILE A 150 21.56 -7.42 16.52
N ASN A 151 21.64 -8.74 16.56
CA ASN A 151 22.84 -9.49 16.94
C ASN A 151 23.68 -9.98 15.74
N ALA A 152 23.38 -9.50 14.53
CA ALA A 152 24.11 -9.88 13.34
C ALA A 152 25.47 -9.16 13.25
N ARG A 153 26.41 -9.72 12.46
CA ARG A 153 27.69 -9.06 12.18
C ARG A 153 27.45 -7.65 11.60
N LYS A 154 28.31 -6.70 11.95
CA LYS A 154 28.22 -5.30 11.51
C LYS A 154 28.14 -5.17 9.99
N SER A 155 28.87 -5.99 9.23
CA SER A 155 28.80 -6.01 7.78
C SER A 155 27.39 -6.33 7.26
N LYS A 156 26.69 -7.26 7.91
CA LYS A 156 25.31 -7.62 7.57
C LYS A 156 24.32 -6.52 7.93
N GLN A 157 24.50 -5.85 9.07
CA GLN A 157 23.70 -4.69 9.47
C GLN A 157 23.87 -3.53 8.48
N MET A 158 25.12 -3.23 8.11
CA MET A 158 25.43 -2.19 7.13
C MET A 158 24.96 -2.53 5.71
N GLY A 159 25.02 -3.81 5.32
CA GLY A 159 24.43 -4.27 4.05
C GLY A 159 22.91 -4.06 4.01
N HIS A 160 22.21 -4.27 5.15
CA HIS A 160 20.79 -3.96 5.27
C HIS A 160 20.50 -2.45 5.14
N LEU A 161 21.34 -1.62 5.77
CA LEU A 161 21.23 -0.17 5.64
C LEU A 161 21.41 0.28 4.18
N ARG A 162 22.41 -0.28 3.47
CA ARG A 162 22.59 -0.03 2.05
C ARG A 162 21.38 -0.46 1.22
N MET A 163 20.82 -1.63 1.48
CA MET A 163 19.61 -2.12 0.80
C MET A 163 18.47 -1.11 0.94
N LYS A 164 18.21 -0.64 2.17
CA LYS A 164 17.18 0.37 2.43
C LYS A 164 17.48 1.67 1.70
N ALA A 165 18.73 2.13 1.73
CA ALA A 165 19.14 3.36 1.06
C ALA A 165 18.93 3.30 -0.45
N LEU A 166 19.30 2.20 -1.10
CA LEU A 166 19.06 1.99 -2.54
C LEU A 166 17.56 2.02 -2.87
N SER A 167 16.74 1.38 -2.02
CA SER A 167 15.28 1.36 -2.17
C SER A 167 14.68 2.77 -2.08
N TYR A 168 15.02 3.50 -1.06
CA TYR A 168 14.50 4.86 -0.88
C TYR A 168 15.07 5.85 -1.90
N LYS A 169 16.34 5.70 -2.30
CA LYS A 169 16.91 6.49 -3.38
C LYS A 169 16.16 6.30 -4.69
N TYR A 170 15.83 5.04 -5.05
CA TYR A 170 15.08 4.75 -6.25
C TYR A 170 13.69 5.42 -6.26
N LEU A 171 12.99 5.39 -5.11
CA LEU A 171 11.64 5.94 -5.00
C LEU A 171 11.61 7.47 -4.84
N PHE A 172 12.60 8.05 -4.16
CA PHE A 172 12.57 9.41 -3.66
C PHE A 172 13.86 10.20 -3.98
N ASN A 173 14.48 9.92 -5.15
CA ASN A 173 15.74 10.58 -5.53
C ASN A 173 15.64 12.10 -5.48
N ASP A 174 14.53 12.64 -5.98
CA ASP A 174 14.33 14.09 -6.11
C ASP A 174 13.61 14.68 -4.87
N CYS A 175 13.32 13.87 -3.87
CA CYS A 175 12.69 14.33 -2.64
C CYS A 175 13.70 15.10 -1.79
N PRO A 176 13.39 16.36 -1.42
CA PRO A 176 14.24 17.16 -0.55
C PRO A 176 14.54 16.42 0.76
N VAL A 177 15.76 16.53 1.28
CA VAL A 177 16.26 15.87 2.49
C VAL A 177 16.45 14.36 2.30
N VAL A 178 15.43 13.63 1.85
CA VAL A 178 15.46 12.16 1.72
C VAL A 178 16.43 11.73 0.61
N GLY A 179 16.32 12.30 -0.59
CA GLY A 179 17.19 11.97 -1.73
C GLY A 179 18.68 12.13 -1.41
N PRO A 180 19.13 13.33 -1.00
CA PRO A 180 20.53 13.55 -0.62
C PRO A 180 21.01 12.65 0.53
N LEU A 181 20.18 12.41 1.54
CA LEU A 181 20.51 11.50 2.64
C LEU A 181 20.72 10.06 2.15
N MET A 182 19.84 9.57 1.31
CA MET A 182 19.96 8.21 0.75
C MET A 182 21.16 8.09 -0.17
N GLN A 183 21.44 9.11 -0.97
CA GLN A 183 22.67 9.18 -1.77
C GLN A 183 23.91 9.07 -0.89
N HIS A 184 24.00 9.88 0.16
CA HIS A 184 25.13 9.86 1.09
C HIS A 184 25.31 8.46 1.74
N VAL A 185 24.22 7.82 2.18
CA VAL A 185 24.29 6.45 2.75
C VAL A 185 24.76 5.44 1.68
N CYS A 186 24.31 5.57 0.44
CA CYS A 186 24.78 4.72 -0.66
C CYS A 186 26.29 4.88 -0.87
N ASP A 187 26.82 6.10 -0.79
CA ASP A 187 28.24 6.40 -1.01
C ASP A 187 29.12 5.80 0.10
N ILE A 188 28.78 6.04 1.36
CA ILE A 188 29.55 5.50 2.51
C ILE A 188 29.45 3.96 2.66
N THR A 189 28.48 3.34 2.02
CA THR A 189 28.27 1.89 2.02
C THR A 189 28.62 1.24 0.69
N ALA A 190 29.27 1.94 -0.24
CA ALA A 190 29.46 1.50 -1.64
C ALA A 190 30.14 0.13 -1.81
N THR A 191 31.04 -0.20 -0.91
CA THR A 191 31.80 -1.47 -0.92
C THR A 191 31.05 -2.68 -0.37
N LEU A 192 29.85 -2.48 0.18
CA LEU A 192 29.07 -3.54 0.83
C LEU A 192 28.09 -4.18 -0.14
N ASP A 193 27.95 -5.50 -0.06
CA ASP A 193 26.91 -6.21 -0.81
C ASP A 193 25.56 -6.09 -0.10
N PRO A 194 24.57 -5.40 -0.69
CA PRO A 194 23.26 -5.25 -0.10
C PRO A 194 22.52 -6.58 0.03
N ARG A 195 22.80 -7.57 -0.83
CA ARG A 195 22.17 -8.90 -0.81
C ARG A 195 22.59 -9.74 0.39
N SER A 196 23.71 -9.41 1.02
CA SER A 196 24.21 -10.12 2.19
C SER A 196 23.27 -10.03 3.42
N SER A 197 22.33 -9.10 3.41
CA SER A 197 21.38 -8.87 4.50
C SER A 197 20.00 -9.48 4.27
N THR A 198 19.69 -9.90 3.03
CA THR A 198 18.38 -10.45 2.69
C THR A 198 18.35 -11.96 2.93
N ALA A 199 17.22 -12.47 3.45
CA ALA A 199 16.97 -13.90 3.42
C ALA A 199 16.80 -14.34 1.97
N GLU A 200 17.23 -15.55 1.62
CA GLU A 200 17.08 -16.10 0.26
C GLU A 200 15.62 -16.11 -0.23
N SER A 201 14.67 -16.12 0.71
CA SER A 201 13.22 -16.10 0.44
C SER A 201 12.66 -14.71 0.16
N ASP A 202 13.41 -13.63 0.33
CA ASP A 202 12.91 -12.28 0.10
C ASP A 202 12.95 -11.90 -1.38
N TRP A 203 11.93 -12.37 -2.11
CA TRP A 203 11.75 -12.11 -3.53
C TRP A 203 11.53 -10.62 -3.86
N LYS A 204 10.96 -9.84 -2.93
CA LYS A 204 10.76 -8.40 -3.11
C LYS A 204 12.09 -7.67 -3.21
N ALA A 205 13.03 -8.01 -2.32
CA ALA A 205 14.39 -7.49 -2.38
C ALA A 205 15.08 -7.86 -3.70
N ARG A 206 14.90 -9.09 -4.21
CA ARG A 206 15.50 -9.52 -5.49
C ARG A 206 14.97 -8.74 -6.67
N LEU A 207 13.65 -8.51 -6.77
CA LEU A 207 13.05 -7.70 -7.84
C LEU A 207 13.55 -6.26 -7.78
N PHE A 208 13.62 -5.70 -6.58
CA PHE A 208 14.08 -4.35 -6.35
C PHE A 208 15.53 -4.16 -6.79
N PHE A 209 16.42 -5.09 -6.41
CA PHE A 209 17.83 -5.06 -6.83
C PHE A 209 18.02 -5.22 -8.32
N ALA A 210 17.21 -6.04 -8.98
CA ALA A 210 17.28 -6.21 -10.42
C ALA A 210 16.99 -4.93 -11.21
N SER A 211 16.17 -4.02 -10.63
CA SER A 211 15.81 -2.73 -11.25
C SER A 211 16.68 -1.56 -10.78
N ALA A 212 17.17 -1.57 -9.54
CA ALA A 212 17.90 -0.45 -8.95
C ALA A 212 19.43 -0.48 -9.17
N VAL A 213 20.00 -1.60 -9.62
CA VAL A 213 21.46 -1.82 -9.78
C VAL A 213 21.87 -1.80 -11.26
N LYS A 214 20.96 -1.47 -12.17
CA LYS A 214 21.29 -1.08 -13.53
C LYS A 214 21.60 0.40 -13.54
#